data_8b3cec8cec5c5495dc7b29b3c1579f89
#
_entry.id   8b3cec8cec5c5495dc7b29b3c1579f89
#
_cell.length_a   1.000
_cell.length_b   1.000
_cell.length_c   1.000
_cell.angle_alpha   90.00
_cell.angle_beta   90.00
_cell.angle_gamma   90.00
#
_symmetry.space_group_name_H-M   'P 1'
#
loop_
_entity.id
_entity.type
_entity.pdbx_description
1 polymer ?
#
loop_
_entity_poly.entity_id
_entity_poly.type
_entity_poly.pdbx_seq_one_letter_code
_entity_poly.pdbx_strand_id
1 'polypeptide(L)'
;MSFKIEKIHHVAYRCKDAKETVEWYQKHLNMDFILAFAEDHVPSTKAFDPYMHVFLDAGNGNVLAFFEVPNQPEMGFDPNTPNWVQHLALKVKDRDELISAKEHLEQGGID
;
A
#
# COMPACT_ATOMS: atom_id res chain seq x y z
N MET A 1 -0.82 2.37 34.28
CA MET A 1 -2.00 2.14 33.45
C MET A 1 -1.66 1.25 32.28
N SER A 2 -2.48 0.26 32.05
CA SER A 2 -2.26 -0.64 30.92
C SER A 2 -3.08 -0.19 29.70
N PHE A 3 -2.65 -0.64 28.54
CA PHE A 3 -3.38 -0.38 27.31
C PHE A 3 -3.28 -1.61 26.40
N LYS A 4 -4.12 -1.64 25.41
CA LYS A 4 -4.11 -2.69 24.39
C LYS A 4 -4.27 -2.03 23.02
N ILE A 5 -3.46 -2.47 22.05
CA ILE A 5 -3.62 -2.04 20.66
C ILE A 5 -4.98 -2.52 20.17
N GLU A 6 -5.79 -1.63 19.64
CA GLU A 6 -7.12 -1.97 19.13
C GLU A 6 -7.05 -2.61 17.76
N LYS A 7 -6.30 -2.00 16.85
CA LYS A 7 -6.14 -2.51 15.48
C LYS A 7 -4.95 -1.83 14.82
N ILE A 8 -4.53 -2.38 13.69
CA ILE A 8 -3.60 -1.69 12.80
C ILE A 8 -4.41 -0.64 12.04
N HIS A 9 -4.10 0.65 12.25
CA HIS A 9 -4.80 1.74 11.59
C HIS A 9 -4.49 1.77 10.09
N HIS A 10 -3.23 1.72 9.77
CA HIS A 10 -2.77 1.62 8.38
C HIS A 10 -1.33 1.10 8.38
N VAL A 11 -0.94 0.57 7.23
CA VAL A 11 0.45 0.21 6.93
C VAL A 11 0.87 0.99 5.71
N ALA A 12 2.10 1.47 5.69
CA ALA A 12 2.60 2.31 4.60
C ALA A 12 3.86 1.71 3.99
N TYR A 13 3.91 1.76 2.67
CA TYR A 13 5.07 1.33 1.88
C TYR A 13 5.47 2.44 0.91
N ARG A 14 6.67 2.36 0.41
CA ARG A 14 7.11 3.26 -0.66
C ARG A 14 6.59 2.75 -2.00
N CYS A 15 6.20 3.68 -2.89
CA CYS A 15 5.90 3.37 -4.28
C CYS A 15 6.71 4.29 -5.20
N LYS A 16 6.80 3.90 -6.45
CA LYS A 16 7.51 4.67 -7.48
C LYS A 16 6.68 5.85 -7.95
N ASP A 17 5.38 5.67 -8.12
CA ASP A 17 4.45 6.64 -8.69
C ASP A 17 3.11 6.46 -8.02
N ALA A 18 2.67 7.47 -7.28
CA ALA A 18 1.45 7.38 -6.46
C ALA A 18 0.19 7.18 -7.32
N LYS A 19 0.08 7.90 -8.44
CA LYS A 19 -1.08 7.77 -9.33
C LYS A 19 -1.17 6.38 -9.94
N GLU A 20 -0.05 5.90 -10.48
CA GLU A 20 0.02 4.57 -11.07
C GLU A 20 -0.30 3.48 -10.03
N THR A 21 0.21 3.64 -8.81
CA THR A 21 -0.05 2.71 -7.71
C THR A 21 -1.54 2.67 -7.35
N VAL A 22 -2.17 3.82 -7.17
CA VAL A 22 -3.60 3.90 -6.88
C VAL A 22 -4.43 3.23 -7.98
N GLU A 23 -4.14 3.55 -9.24
CA GLU A 23 -4.87 2.98 -10.38
C GLU A 23 -4.69 1.45 -10.44
N TRP A 24 -3.50 0.95 -10.14
CA TRP A 24 -3.23 -0.48 -10.12
C TRP A 24 -4.07 -1.21 -9.06
N TYR A 25 -4.06 -0.70 -7.82
CA TYR A 25 -4.82 -1.32 -6.73
C TYR A 25 -6.33 -1.20 -6.91
N GLN A 26 -6.81 -0.10 -7.47
CA GLN A 26 -8.22 0.04 -7.83
C GLN A 26 -8.63 -0.98 -8.89
N LYS A 27 -7.85 -1.09 -9.94
CA LYS A 27 -8.17 -1.97 -11.08
C LYS A 27 -8.06 -3.45 -10.72
N HIS A 28 -6.98 -3.84 -10.05
CA HIS A 28 -6.65 -5.25 -9.85
C HIS A 28 -7.12 -5.82 -8.53
N LEU A 29 -7.25 -5.01 -7.49
CA LEU A 29 -7.66 -5.48 -6.17
C LEU A 29 -8.93 -4.82 -5.65
N ASN A 30 -9.62 -4.06 -6.49
CA ASN A 30 -10.91 -3.42 -6.14
C ASN A 30 -10.84 -2.57 -4.87
N MET A 31 -9.69 -1.96 -4.61
CA MET A 31 -9.55 -1.06 -3.47
C MET A 31 -10.01 0.34 -3.84
N ASP A 32 -10.81 0.96 -2.97
CA ASP A 32 -11.27 2.33 -3.19
C ASP A 32 -10.20 3.32 -2.73
N PHE A 33 -10.05 4.40 -3.49
CA PHE A 33 -9.20 5.51 -3.11
C PHE A 33 -9.86 6.30 -1.98
N ILE A 34 -9.11 6.59 -0.92
CA ILE A 34 -9.64 7.34 0.22
C ILE A 34 -9.23 8.81 0.14
N LEU A 35 -7.92 9.07 0.17
CA LEU A 35 -7.40 10.44 0.09
C LEU A 35 -5.92 10.44 -0.28
N ALA A 36 -5.45 11.62 -0.67
CA ALA A 36 -4.04 11.87 -0.94
C ALA A 36 -3.70 13.28 -0.46
N PHE A 37 -2.46 13.46 -0.02
CA PHE A 37 -1.94 14.78 0.24
C PHE A 37 -0.44 14.81 -0.07
N ALA A 38 0.06 16.02 -0.32
CA ALA A 38 1.48 16.25 -0.62
C ALA A 38 2.03 17.27 0.37
N GLU A 39 3.25 17.04 0.80
CA GLU A 39 3.96 17.95 1.70
C GLU A 39 5.41 18.06 1.26
N ASP A 40 6.05 19.19 1.59
CA ASP A 40 7.46 19.41 1.29
C ASP A 40 8.38 19.01 2.43
N HIS A 41 7.86 18.98 3.65
CA HIS A 41 8.63 18.67 4.85
C HIS A 41 8.01 17.50 5.61
N VAL A 42 8.87 16.63 6.10
CA VAL A 42 8.46 15.49 6.91
C VAL A 42 8.04 15.98 8.30
N PRO A 43 6.79 15.75 8.73
CA PRO A 43 6.30 16.27 10.02
C PRO A 43 7.14 15.85 11.22
N SER A 44 7.61 14.61 11.25
CA SER A 44 8.36 14.09 12.40
C SER A 44 9.79 14.60 12.49
N THR A 45 10.46 14.76 11.35
CA THR A 45 11.88 15.16 11.30
C THR A 45 12.09 16.63 10.94
N LYS A 46 11.04 17.27 10.36
CA LYS A 46 11.09 18.65 9.84
C LYS A 46 12.03 18.81 8.64
N ALA A 47 12.57 17.72 8.12
CA ALA A 47 13.45 17.73 6.96
C ALA A 47 12.68 18.06 5.69
N PHE A 48 13.33 18.80 4.78
CA PHE A 48 12.80 19.03 3.43
C PHE A 48 12.97 17.74 2.61
N ASP A 49 11.85 17.08 2.34
CA ASP A 49 11.81 15.84 1.58
C ASP A 49 10.39 15.71 1.02
N PRO A 50 10.14 16.30 -0.15
CA PRO A 50 8.81 16.30 -0.75
C PRO A 50 8.25 14.89 -0.92
N TYR A 51 6.98 14.72 -0.62
CA TYR A 51 6.32 13.43 -0.80
C TYR A 51 4.84 13.58 -1.15
N MET A 52 4.33 12.54 -1.78
CA MET A 52 2.90 12.32 -1.99
C MET A 52 2.50 11.10 -1.16
N HIS A 53 1.49 11.25 -0.32
CA HIS A 53 0.98 10.16 0.52
C HIS A 53 -0.45 9.83 0.10
N VAL A 54 -0.68 8.58 -0.28
CA VAL A 54 -2.00 8.11 -0.75
C VAL A 54 -2.51 7.00 0.14
N PHE A 55 -3.83 6.93 0.29
CA PHE A 55 -4.52 5.97 1.16
C PHE A 55 -5.58 5.23 0.37
N LEU A 56 -5.61 3.91 0.53
CA LEU A 56 -6.54 3.01 -0.14
C LEU A 56 -7.31 2.19 0.89
N ASP A 57 -8.59 1.95 0.61
CA ASP A 57 -9.44 1.09 1.43
C ASP A 57 -9.18 -0.37 1.07
N ALA A 58 -8.61 -1.12 2.01
CA ALA A 58 -8.34 -2.55 1.85
C ALA A 58 -9.46 -3.42 2.45
N GLY A 59 -10.62 -2.83 2.75
CA GLY A 59 -11.78 -3.54 3.28
C GLY A 59 -11.83 -3.59 4.80
N ASN A 60 -13.04 -3.60 5.35
CA ASN A 60 -13.31 -3.76 6.78
C ASN A 60 -12.55 -2.78 7.68
N GLY A 61 -12.36 -1.54 7.23
CA GLY A 61 -11.65 -0.53 7.99
C GLY A 61 -10.13 -0.65 7.94
N ASN A 62 -9.60 -1.56 7.13
CA ASN A 62 -8.16 -1.66 6.91
C ASN A 62 -7.72 -0.66 5.85
N VAL A 63 -6.58 -0.04 6.08
CA VAL A 63 -6.06 0.99 5.17
C VAL A 63 -4.64 0.63 4.75
N LEU A 64 -4.41 0.67 3.44
CA LEU A 64 -3.10 0.51 2.84
C LEU A 64 -2.65 1.85 2.29
N ALA A 65 -1.46 2.28 2.67
CA ALA A 65 -0.94 3.59 2.29
C ALA A 65 0.39 3.46 1.55
N PHE A 66 0.68 4.45 0.72
CA PHE A 66 1.93 4.52 -0.02
C PHE A 66 2.49 5.94 0.01
N PHE A 67 3.82 6.01 -0.01
CA PHE A 67 4.56 7.26 -0.17
C PHE A 67 5.32 7.23 -1.49
N GLU A 68 5.14 8.29 -2.28
CA GLU A 68 6.03 8.59 -3.39
C GLU A 68 7.01 9.66 -2.91
N VAL A 69 8.30 9.37 -2.99
CA VAL A 69 9.37 10.25 -2.47
C VAL A 69 10.36 10.55 -3.59
N PRO A 70 10.07 11.56 -4.43
CA PRO A 70 10.82 11.79 -5.67
C PRO A 70 12.28 12.18 -5.46
N ASN A 71 12.64 12.72 -4.31
CA ASN A 71 14.00 13.17 -4.03
C ASN A 71 14.87 12.09 -3.37
N GLN A 72 14.33 10.90 -3.17
CA GLN A 72 15.09 9.78 -2.61
C GLN A 72 15.71 8.93 -3.74
N PRO A 73 16.75 8.13 -3.43
CA PRO A 73 17.32 7.22 -4.41
C PRO A 73 16.27 6.29 -5.01
N GLU A 74 16.53 5.80 -6.22
CA GLU A 74 15.65 4.86 -6.89
C GLU A 74 15.36 3.62 -6.02
N MET A 75 14.13 3.11 -6.11
CA MET A 75 13.71 1.93 -5.35
C MET A 75 14.48 0.69 -5.80
N GLY A 76 14.83 -0.15 -4.84
CA GLY A 76 15.52 -1.41 -5.09
C GLY A 76 15.14 -2.45 -4.05
N PHE A 77 15.75 -3.62 -4.15
CA PHE A 77 15.56 -4.68 -3.18
C PHE A 77 16.36 -4.40 -1.91
N ASP A 78 15.83 -4.84 -0.77
CA ASP A 78 16.56 -4.86 0.49
C ASP A 78 17.65 -5.95 0.40
N PRO A 79 18.93 -5.58 0.42
CA PRO A 79 20.01 -6.57 0.28
C PRO A 79 20.17 -7.46 1.51
N ASN A 80 19.52 -7.13 2.61
CA ASN A 80 19.67 -7.84 3.87
C ASN A 80 18.53 -8.82 4.14
N THR A 81 17.49 -8.84 3.30
CA THR A 81 16.31 -9.66 3.54
C THR A 81 15.93 -10.45 2.29
N PRO A 82 15.76 -11.77 2.40
CA PRO A 82 15.27 -12.58 1.27
C PRO A 82 13.89 -12.08 0.81
N ASN A 83 13.66 -12.13 -0.48
CA ASN A 83 12.43 -11.59 -1.09
C ASN A 83 11.13 -12.21 -0.56
N TRP A 84 11.18 -13.43 -0.08
CA TRP A 84 10.00 -14.14 0.42
C TRP A 84 9.58 -13.76 1.84
N VAL A 85 10.42 -12.98 2.55
CA VAL A 85 10.14 -12.63 3.94
C VAL A 85 9.12 -11.50 4.07
N GLN A 86 9.35 -10.41 3.33
CA GLN A 86 8.50 -9.22 3.43
C GLN A 86 7.34 -9.32 2.46
N HIS A 87 6.14 -9.41 2.99
CA HIS A 87 4.93 -9.50 2.18
C HIS A 87 3.74 -8.97 2.96
N LEU A 88 2.70 -8.61 2.24
CA LEU A 88 1.41 -8.23 2.79
C LEU A 88 0.39 -9.29 2.38
N ALA A 89 -0.17 -9.97 3.37
CA ALA A 89 -1.17 -10.99 3.12
C ALA A 89 -2.57 -10.40 3.25
N LEU A 90 -3.39 -10.59 2.24
CA LEU A 90 -4.77 -10.14 2.20
C LEU A 90 -5.69 -11.34 2.23
N LYS A 91 -6.78 -11.23 2.99
CA LYS A 91 -7.77 -12.28 3.12
C LYS A 91 -9.05 -11.87 2.41
N VAL A 92 -9.61 -12.79 1.63
CA VAL A 92 -10.96 -12.66 1.09
C VAL A 92 -11.92 -13.56 1.88
N LYS A 93 -13.21 -13.40 1.67
CA LYS A 93 -14.25 -14.02 2.48
C LYS A 93 -14.16 -15.55 2.51
N ASP A 94 -14.02 -16.18 1.33
CA ASP A 94 -14.07 -17.62 1.19
C ASP A 94 -13.34 -18.06 -0.08
N ARG A 95 -13.42 -19.38 -0.35
CA ARG A 95 -12.77 -19.97 -1.52
C ARG A 95 -13.33 -19.44 -2.84
N ASP A 96 -14.64 -19.23 -2.92
CA ASP A 96 -15.27 -18.74 -4.14
C ASP A 96 -14.77 -17.34 -4.49
N GLU A 97 -14.63 -16.46 -3.50
CA GLU A 97 -14.05 -15.14 -3.72
C GLU A 97 -12.56 -15.22 -4.06
N LEU A 98 -11.85 -16.17 -3.50
CA LEU A 98 -10.44 -16.38 -3.85
C LEU A 98 -10.29 -16.76 -5.34
N ILE A 99 -11.14 -17.64 -5.82
CA ILE A 99 -11.17 -18.03 -7.24
C ILE A 99 -11.54 -16.83 -8.12
N SER A 100 -12.55 -16.06 -7.71
CA SER A 100 -12.95 -14.84 -8.41
C SER A 100 -11.82 -13.82 -8.49
N ALA A 101 -11.09 -13.65 -7.41
CA ALA A 101 -9.94 -12.75 -7.38
C ALA A 101 -8.84 -13.23 -8.33
N LYS A 102 -8.56 -14.53 -8.33
CA LYS A 102 -7.58 -15.12 -9.23
C LYS A 102 -7.94 -14.86 -10.69
N GLU A 103 -9.20 -15.15 -11.07
CA GLU A 103 -9.68 -14.95 -12.43
C GLU A 103 -9.60 -13.46 -12.83
N HIS A 104 -9.99 -12.58 -11.94
CA HIS A 104 -9.93 -11.13 -12.19
C HIS A 104 -8.50 -10.67 -12.45
N LEU A 105 -7.56 -11.14 -11.64
CA LEU A 105 -6.14 -10.80 -11.80
C LEU A 105 -5.57 -11.36 -13.12
N GLU A 106 -5.89 -12.60 -13.43
CA GLU A 106 -5.45 -13.23 -14.68
C GLU A 106 -5.97 -12.50 -15.91
N GLN A 107 -7.24 -12.11 -15.90
CA GLN A 107 -7.86 -11.31 -16.98
C GLN A 107 -7.19 -9.94 -17.13
N GLY A 108 -6.68 -9.38 -16.05
CA GLY A 108 -5.92 -8.14 -16.06
C GLY A 108 -4.44 -8.31 -16.43
N GLY A 109 -4.00 -9.52 -16.74
CA GLY A 109 -2.62 -9.79 -17.11
C GLY A 109 -1.67 -9.97 -15.92
N ILE A 110 -2.22 -10.23 -14.74
CA ILE A 110 -1.43 -10.47 -13.52
C ILE A 110 -1.35 -11.99 -13.27
N ASP A 111 -0.17 -12.50 -13.04
CA ASP A 111 0.06 -13.91 -12.75
C ASP A 111 -0.19 -14.27 -11.28
#